data_3edf7b072217cbae3c0ec22f10063c34
#
_entry.id   3edf7b072217cbae3c0ec22f10063c34
#
_cell.length_a   1.000
_cell.length_b   1.000
_cell.length_c   1.000
_cell.angle_alpha   90.00
_cell.angle_beta   90.00
_cell.angle_gamma   90.00
#
_symmetry.space_group_name_H-M   'P 1'
#
loop_
_entity.id
_entity.type
_entity.pdbx_description
1 polymer ?
#
loop_
_entity_poly.entity_id
_entity_poly.type
_entity_poly.pdbx_seq_one_letter_code
_entity_poly.pdbx_strand_id
1 'polypeptide(L)'
;MIIPIYLLVSSLSLLLFWLGAQVQTGIRLEIDFMALAFAILLPGGIVYFFADRLGERIERIYSAVKGIAQDQSQPTNLPEFTYELGNLSREVTELGQRLKVSISTNRRESQKIQAILAGMQEGVISLDRVGRIVLLNRAAEKLFGKKQDAVRNRYLSELNGFEKLEELISIALEKGLPGQTELLIRSKMMIRVQVNPILEEKDRSQGAVIVCYDITELRRLEQLRTEFVGNVSHELRTPLTSIKGFVETLLDGAAEVPDLRERFLNIIHKETLRLQRLVDELLTLSRIENQRPDVCNGRSRIQEAYEKIKPVIGPYAEAKSIELEVVIPNTLPEVAMGIDLLSQVLLNLMENAVKYTAKGRVWLHASYVNQSIRLEFGDTGCGIPQEDLPRVFERFYRVDKARSREQGGTGLGLSIVKHIVEGAGGKIWVTSKLGSGSLFICELPTRNGGITNEEEPKDTNL
;
A
#
# COMPACT_ATOMS: atom_id res chain seq x y z
N MET A 1 59.31 -28.81 27.59
CA MET A 1 59.43 -29.91 28.56
C MET A 1 60.72 -30.73 28.43
N ILE A 2 61.27 -30.91 27.26
CA ILE A 2 62.51 -31.70 27.02
C ILE A 2 63.77 -30.96 27.48
N ILE A 3 63.92 -29.65 27.25
CA ILE A 3 65.09 -28.86 27.59
C ILE A 3 65.37 -28.81 29.12
N PRO A 4 64.36 -28.58 30.01
CA PRO A 4 64.64 -28.61 31.46
C PRO A 4 65.04 -29.98 31.96
N ILE A 5 64.50 -31.06 31.39
CA ILE A 5 64.90 -32.44 31.72
C ILE A 5 66.34 -32.70 31.31
N TYR A 6 66.73 -32.21 30.12
CA TYR A 6 68.10 -32.37 29.60
C TYR A 6 69.12 -31.59 30.46
N LEU A 7 68.78 -30.39 30.90
CA LEU A 7 69.61 -29.58 31.76
C LEU A 7 69.71 -30.17 33.16
N LEU A 8 68.64 -30.75 33.69
CA LEU A 8 68.60 -31.41 34.99
C LEU A 8 69.43 -32.73 34.97
N VAL A 9 69.34 -33.51 33.88
CA VAL A 9 70.12 -34.73 33.68
C VAL A 9 71.60 -34.41 33.46
N SER A 10 71.92 -33.35 32.73
CA SER A 10 73.31 -32.91 32.52
C SER A 10 73.92 -32.37 33.77
N SER A 11 73.22 -31.64 34.62
CA SER A 11 73.71 -31.18 35.92
C SER A 11 73.89 -32.34 36.93
N LEU A 12 72.97 -33.33 36.90
CA LEU A 12 73.07 -34.52 37.73
C LEU A 12 74.23 -35.43 37.24
N SER A 13 74.48 -35.56 35.98
CA SER A 13 75.60 -36.31 35.42
C SER A 13 76.94 -35.64 35.72
N LEU A 14 77.02 -34.31 35.63
CA LEU A 14 78.21 -33.58 36.10
C LEU A 14 78.47 -33.74 37.59
N LEU A 15 77.45 -33.76 38.43
CA LEU A 15 77.54 -33.97 39.86
C LEU A 15 78.00 -35.40 40.21
N LEU A 16 77.44 -36.39 39.48
CA LEU A 16 77.86 -37.80 39.65
C LEU A 16 79.32 -38.06 39.16
N PHE A 17 79.69 -37.46 38.01
CA PHE A 17 81.06 -37.50 37.48
C PHE A 17 82.04 -36.89 38.47
N TRP A 18 81.71 -35.79 39.05
CA TRP A 18 82.51 -35.13 40.09
C TRP A 18 82.62 -35.93 41.36
N LEU A 19 81.52 -36.52 41.89
CA LEU A 19 81.52 -37.43 43.05
C LEU A 19 82.41 -38.66 42.79
N GLY A 20 82.37 -39.21 41.59
CA GLY A 20 83.21 -40.33 41.16
C GLY A 20 84.69 -40.00 41.09
N ALA A 21 85.03 -38.81 40.60
CA ALA A 21 86.42 -38.31 40.55
C ALA A 21 86.99 -38.08 41.96
N GLN A 22 86.19 -37.70 42.93
CA GLN A 22 86.58 -37.52 44.35
C GLN A 22 86.92 -38.82 45.02
N VAL A 23 86.22 -39.89 44.72
CA VAL A 23 86.48 -41.23 45.27
C VAL A 23 87.75 -41.88 44.72
N GLN A 24 88.16 -41.58 43.48
CA GLN A 24 89.30 -42.20 42.79
C GLN A 24 90.67 -41.53 43.08
N THR A 25 90.74 -40.26 43.34
CA THR A 25 92.01 -39.48 43.35
C THR A 25 92.58 -39.21 44.77
N GLY A 26 91.81 -39.42 45.87
CA GLY A 26 92.31 -39.18 47.24
C GLY A 26 92.72 -37.70 47.52
N ILE A 27 92.57 -36.82 46.65
CA ILE A 27 92.90 -35.41 46.80
C ILE A 27 91.72 -34.71 47.46
N ARG A 28 91.90 -34.12 48.66
CA ARG A 28 90.95 -33.19 49.26
C ARG A 28 90.89 -31.92 48.43
N LEU A 29 90.06 -31.91 47.43
CA LEU A 29 89.69 -30.68 46.83
C LEU A 29 88.77 -29.91 47.80
N GLU A 30 89.25 -28.75 48.33
CA GLU A 30 88.34 -27.78 48.90
C GLU A 30 87.43 -27.29 47.84
N ILE A 31 86.33 -27.91 47.78
CA ILE A 31 85.31 -27.53 46.75
C ILE A 31 84.69 -26.28 47.23
N ASP A 32 84.89 -25.32 46.50
CA ASP A 32 84.11 -24.08 46.63
C ASP A 32 82.60 -24.42 46.48
N PHE A 33 81.97 -24.55 47.68
CA PHE A 33 80.51 -24.72 47.77
C PHE A 33 79.80 -23.74 46.86
N MET A 34 80.43 -22.60 46.57
CA MET A 34 79.97 -21.60 45.60
C MET A 34 79.94 -22.12 44.19
N ALA A 35 80.92 -22.86 43.70
CA ALA A 35 80.95 -23.41 42.32
C ALA A 35 79.85 -24.44 42.09
N LEU A 36 79.59 -25.28 43.12
CA LEU A 36 78.50 -26.28 43.04
C LEU A 36 77.12 -25.60 43.09
N ALA A 37 76.97 -24.61 43.98
CA ALA A 37 75.72 -23.79 43.97
C ALA A 37 75.48 -23.07 42.68
N PHE A 38 76.55 -22.55 42.07
CA PHE A 38 76.46 -21.87 40.76
C PHE A 38 76.10 -22.85 39.64
N ALA A 39 76.64 -24.06 39.65
CA ALA A 39 76.36 -25.11 38.67
C ALA A 39 74.88 -25.62 38.70
N ILE A 40 74.24 -25.51 39.87
CA ILE A 40 72.83 -25.93 40.03
C ILE A 40 71.86 -24.76 39.89
N LEU A 41 72.18 -23.61 40.50
CA LEU A 41 71.29 -22.48 40.51
C LEU A 41 71.19 -21.74 39.15
N LEU A 42 72.32 -21.69 38.40
CA LEU A 42 72.34 -21.00 37.10
C LEU A 42 71.49 -21.68 36.03
N PRO A 43 71.60 -23.01 35.80
CA PRO A 43 70.69 -23.72 34.89
C PRO A 43 69.24 -23.67 35.40
N GLY A 44 68.96 -23.80 36.68
CA GLY A 44 67.63 -23.67 37.28
C GLY A 44 67.02 -22.31 37.06
N GLY A 45 67.79 -21.24 37.26
CA GLY A 45 67.39 -19.87 37.01
C GLY A 45 67.09 -19.63 35.55
N ILE A 46 67.91 -20.16 34.62
CA ILE A 46 67.67 -20.06 33.17
C ILE A 46 66.38 -20.79 32.80
N VAL A 47 66.17 -21.99 33.27
CA VAL A 47 64.96 -22.78 33.02
C VAL A 47 63.73 -22.09 33.56
N TYR A 48 63.78 -21.55 34.79
CA TYR A 48 62.69 -20.80 35.38
C TYR A 48 62.37 -19.55 34.54
N PHE A 49 63.36 -18.77 34.15
CA PHE A 49 63.19 -17.59 33.32
C PHE A 49 62.52 -17.88 31.95
N PHE A 50 62.97 -18.98 31.30
CA PHE A 50 62.36 -19.39 30.04
C PHE A 50 60.93 -19.95 30.21
N ALA A 51 60.68 -20.70 31.29
CA ALA A 51 59.37 -21.26 31.58
C ALA A 51 58.33 -20.14 31.91
N ASP A 52 58.74 -19.15 32.71
CA ASP A 52 57.93 -17.99 33.07
C ASP A 52 57.57 -17.17 31.82
N ARG A 53 58.56 -16.87 30.99
CA ARG A 53 58.34 -16.16 29.72
C ARG A 53 57.49 -16.95 28.72
N LEU A 54 57.60 -18.26 28.69
CA LEU A 54 56.76 -19.08 27.85
C LEU A 54 55.33 -19.14 28.39
N GLY A 55 55.14 -19.18 29.68
CA GLY A 55 53.83 -19.11 30.34
C GLY A 55 53.09 -17.82 30.03
N GLU A 56 53.75 -16.67 30.19
CA GLU A 56 53.16 -15.37 29.81
C GLU A 56 52.77 -15.29 28.34
N ARG A 57 53.56 -15.87 27.44
CA ARG A 57 53.26 -15.88 26.00
C ARG A 57 52.03 -16.73 25.67
N ILE A 58 51.89 -17.90 26.26
CA ILE A 58 50.75 -18.81 26.09
C ILE A 58 49.49 -18.15 26.67
N GLU A 59 49.58 -17.52 27.83
CA GLU A 59 48.45 -16.86 28.49
C GLU A 59 47.92 -15.65 27.65
N ARG A 60 48.81 -14.91 26.97
CA ARG A 60 48.42 -13.86 26.06
C ARG A 60 47.70 -14.39 24.79
N ILE A 61 48.16 -15.52 24.21
CA ILE A 61 47.47 -16.19 23.12
C ILE A 61 46.10 -16.69 23.59
N TYR A 62 46.02 -17.31 24.76
CA TYR A 62 44.78 -17.81 25.35
C TYR A 62 43.78 -16.67 25.59
N SER A 63 44.23 -15.54 26.16
CA SER A 63 43.39 -14.37 26.41
C SER A 63 42.88 -13.74 25.09
N ALA A 64 43.69 -13.71 24.04
CA ALA A 64 43.29 -13.24 22.74
C ALA A 64 42.21 -14.14 22.09
N VAL A 65 42.38 -15.47 22.16
CA VAL A 65 41.37 -16.43 21.69
C VAL A 65 40.07 -16.29 22.46
N LYS A 66 40.15 -16.14 23.78
CA LYS A 66 38.98 -15.93 24.65
C LYS A 66 38.28 -14.58 24.35
N GLY A 67 39.04 -13.53 24.07
CA GLY A 67 38.49 -12.20 23.67
C GLY A 67 37.74 -12.27 22.35
N ILE A 68 38.27 -13.03 21.37
CA ILE A 68 37.57 -13.27 20.06
C ILE A 68 36.26 -14.03 20.29
N ALA A 69 36.26 -15.03 21.18
CA ALA A 69 35.06 -15.84 21.50
C ALA A 69 33.98 -15.05 22.24
N GLN A 70 34.35 -13.99 22.98
CA GLN A 70 33.44 -13.15 23.77
C GLN A 70 33.02 -11.84 23.12
N ASP A 71 33.28 -11.68 21.81
CA ASP A 71 32.89 -10.47 21.01
C ASP A 71 33.42 -9.12 21.62
N GLN A 72 34.52 -9.17 22.39
CA GLN A 72 35.14 -7.95 22.88
C GLN A 72 36.00 -7.31 21.82
N SER A 73 35.60 -6.12 21.41
CA SER A 73 35.97 -5.41 20.16
C SER A 73 37.37 -4.75 20.19
N GLN A 74 38.32 -5.21 20.94
CA GLN A 74 39.68 -4.67 20.84
C GLN A 74 40.54 -5.57 19.94
N PRO A 75 41.25 -5.00 18.94
CA PRO A 75 42.23 -5.73 18.18
C PRO A 75 43.38 -6.07 19.12
N THR A 76 43.44 -7.26 19.64
CA THR A 76 44.58 -7.74 20.40
C THR A 76 45.69 -7.94 19.39
N ASN A 77 46.52 -6.88 19.19
CA ASN A 77 47.78 -7.05 18.50
C ASN A 77 48.63 -8.01 19.37
N LEU A 78 48.62 -9.29 18.96
CA LEU A 78 49.52 -10.25 19.55
C LEU A 78 50.97 -9.82 19.24
N PRO A 79 51.87 -9.79 20.21
CA PRO A 79 53.26 -9.43 19.94
C PRO A 79 53.88 -10.42 18.94
N GLU A 80 54.74 -9.92 18.05
CA GLU A 80 55.50 -10.77 17.11
C GLU A 80 56.40 -11.74 17.91
N PHE A 81 56.03 -13.01 17.92
CA PHE A 81 56.82 -14.05 18.48
C PHE A 81 57.77 -14.61 17.40
N THR A 82 59.01 -14.89 17.75
CA THR A 82 59.99 -15.55 16.87
C THR A 82 59.77 -17.04 16.90
N TYR A 83 59.90 -17.69 15.73
CA TYR A 83 59.79 -19.17 15.51
C TYR A 83 58.34 -19.72 15.55
N GLU A 84 58.16 -20.95 15.98
CA GLU A 84 56.91 -21.73 15.85
C GLU A 84 55.70 -21.05 16.52
N LEU A 85 55.90 -20.36 17.66
CA LEU A 85 54.84 -19.57 18.32
C LEU A 85 54.41 -18.35 17.53
N GLY A 86 55.30 -17.79 16.68
CA GLY A 86 54.97 -16.69 15.77
C GLY A 86 54.01 -17.12 14.67
N ASN A 87 54.19 -18.33 14.13
CA ASN A 87 53.28 -18.87 13.12
C ASN A 87 51.89 -19.12 13.74
N LEU A 88 51.81 -19.70 14.91
CA LEU A 88 50.55 -19.95 15.62
C LEU A 88 49.81 -18.62 15.93
N SER A 89 50.56 -17.60 16.43
CA SER A 89 50.00 -16.25 16.68
C SER A 89 49.42 -15.62 15.40
N ARG A 90 50.10 -15.76 14.27
CA ARG A 90 49.66 -15.24 12.96
C ARG A 90 48.40 -15.98 12.50
N GLU A 91 48.36 -17.31 12.56
CA GLU A 91 47.19 -18.11 12.17
C GLU A 91 45.95 -17.78 13.04
N VAL A 92 46.12 -17.67 14.34
CA VAL A 92 45.05 -17.27 15.28
C VAL A 92 44.54 -15.88 14.98
N THR A 93 45.42 -14.92 14.69
CA THR A 93 45.03 -13.56 14.31
C THR A 93 44.26 -13.54 13.00
N GLU A 94 44.73 -14.29 11.98
CA GLU A 94 44.06 -14.39 10.68
C GLU A 94 42.68 -15.05 10.79
N LEU A 95 42.55 -16.15 11.53
CA LEU A 95 41.25 -16.79 11.82
C LEU A 95 40.31 -15.83 12.54
N GLY A 96 40.80 -15.08 13.52
CA GLY A 96 40.02 -14.06 14.23
C GLY A 96 39.50 -12.95 13.31
N GLN A 97 40.36 -12.48 12.40
CA GLN A 97 39.95 -11.50 11.39
C GLN A 97 38.90 -12.06 10.41
N ARG A 98 39.10 -13.28 9.89
CA ARG A 98 38.14 -13.96 9.00
C ARG A 98 36.78 -14.16 9.69
N LEU A 99 36.77 -14.60 10.96
CA LEU A 99 35.55 -14.74 11.76
C LEU A 99 34.85 -13.40 11.96
N LYS A 100 35.59 -12.36 12.32
CA LYS A 100 35.03 -11.00 12.51
C LYS A 100 34.41 -10.45 11.22
N VAL A 101 35.09 -10.62 10.08
CA VAL A 101 34.55 -10.22 8.76
C VAL A 101 33.28 -11.03 8.45
N SER A 102 33.29 -12.34 8.64
CA SER A 102 32.13 -13.21 8.39
C SER A 102 30.93 -12.83 9.26
N ILE A 103 31.14 -12.63 10.55
CA ILE A 103 30.07 -12.20 11.49
C ILE A 103 29.54 -10.82 11.10
N SER A 104 30.42 -9.85 10.78
CA SER A 104 30.00 -8.51 10.39
C SER A 104 29.23 -8.51 9.06
N THR A 105 29.62 -9.34 8.11
CA THR A 105 28.92 -9.52 6.83
C THR A 105 27.54 -10.12 7.05
N ASN A 106 27.45 -11.22 7.82
CA ASN A 106 26.18 -11.84 8.19
C ASN A 106 25.24 -10.88 8.92
N ARG A 107 25.77 -10.10 9.86
CA ARG A 107 24.96 -9.07 10.55
C ARG A 107 24.43 -8.01 9.59
N ARG A 108 25.27 -7.53 8.67
CA ARG A 108 24.84 -6.54 7.64
C ARG A 108 23.78 -7.12 6.71
N GLU A 109 23.94 -8.35 6.24
CA GLU A 109 22.95 -9.02 5.39
C GLU A 109 21.62 -9.22 6.14
N SER A 110 21.67 -9.69 7.37
CA SER A 110 20.48 -9.85 8.22
C SER A 110 19.77 -8.51 8.45
N GLN A 111 20.51 -7.43 8.77
CA GLN A 111 19.96 -6.09 8.93
C GLN A 111 19.33 -5.57 7.62
N LYS A 112 19.96 -5.83 6.47
CA LYS A 112 19.44 -5.46 5.16
C LYS A 112 18.12 -6.18 4.87
N ILE A 113 18.04 -7.49 5.13
CA ILE A 113 16.81 -8.28 4.97
C ILE A 113 15.71 -7.75 5.90
N GLN A 114 16.03 -7.49 7.16
CA GLN A 114 15.07 -6.93 8.11
C GLN A 114 14.55 -5.54 7.68
N ALA A 115 15.43 -4.67 7.16
CA ALA A 115 15.04 -3.36 6.65
C ALA A 115 14.10 -3.47 5.42
N ILE A 116 14.39 -4.41 4.51
CA ILE A 116 13.51 -4.69 3.35
C ILE A 116 12.15 -5.15 3.83
N LEU A 117 12.09 -6.16 4.71
CA LEU A 117 10.84 -6.70 5.23
C LEU A 117 10.03 -5.65 6.01
N ALA A 118 10.70 -4.75 6.75
CA ALA A 118 10.05 -3.67 7.49
C ALA A 118 9.48 -2.56 6.58
N GLY A 119 10.11 -2.34 5.41
CA GLY A 119 9.69 -1.34 4.43
C GLY A 119 8.65 -1.83 3.42
N MET A 120 8.38 -3.14 3.35
CA MET A 120 7.36 -3.70 2.47
C MET A 120 5.96 -3.29 2.91
N GLN A 121 5.08 -3.04 1.93
CA GLN A 121 3.66 -2.78 2.15
C GLN A 121 2.86 -4.07 2.32
N GLU A 122 3.34 -5.15 1.73
CA GLU A 122 2.76 -6.47 1.81
C GLU A 122 3.04 -7.12 3.18
N GLY A 123 2.03 -7.79 3.72
CA GLY A 123 2.20 -8.59 4.93
C GLY A 123 2.99 -9.86 4.62
N VAL A 124 4.11 -10.08 5.30
CA VAL A 124 4.92 -11.29 5.15
C VAL A 124 4.93 -12.05 6.46
N ILE A 125 4.60 -13.35 6.38
CA ILE A 125 4.62 -14.31 7.48
C ILE A 125 5.49 -15.48 7.06
N SER A 126 6.47 -15.85 7.88
CA SER A 126 7.25 -17.08 7.66
C SER A 126 6.85 -18.14 8.67
N LEU A 127 6.67 -19.36 8.19
CA LEU A 127 6.32 -20.54 8.99
C LEU A 127 7.49 -21.54 8.98
N ASP A 128 7.65 -22.26 10.08
CA ASP A 128 8.54 -23.42 10.16
C ASP A 128 7.91 -24.67 9.50
N ARG A 129 8.64 -25.81 9.56
CA ARG A 129 8.18 -27.10 9.02
C ARG A 129 6.91 -27.64 9.65
N VAL A 130 6.56 -27.17 10.84
CA VAL A 130 5.39 -27.61 11.61
C VAL A 130 4.23 -26.62 11.45
N GLY A 131 4.42 -25.52 10.71
CA GLY A 131 3.41 -24.49 10.49
C GLY A 131 3.35 -23.43 11.60
N ARG A 132 4.39 -23.29 12.44
CA ARG A 132 4.46 -22.24 13.45
C ARG A 132 5.07 -20.98 12.89
N ILE A 133 4.58 -19.84 13.37
CA ILE A 133 5.04 -18.52 12.94
C ILE A 133 6.45 -18.26 13.47
N VAL A 134 7.40 -18.08 12.55
CA VAL A 134 8.79 -17.71 12.81
C VAL A 134 8.97 -16.20 12.75
N LEU A 135 8.36 -15.56 11.74
CA LEU A 135 8.49 -14.15 11.45
C LEU A 135 7.16 -13.54 11.00
N LEU A 136 6.92 -12.32 11.45
CA LEU A 136 5.81 -11.47 11.04
C LEU A 136 6.38 -10.07 10.78
N ASN A 137 6.29 -9.55 9.55
CA ASN A 137 6.77 -8.21 9.28
C ASN A 137 5.79 -7.13 9.76
N ARG A 138 6.23 -5.86 9.75
CA ARG A 138 5.44 -4.73 10.24
C ARG A 138 4.09 -4.54 9.50
N ALA A 139 4.04 -4.84 8.21
CA ALA A 139 2.81 -4.77 7.43
C ALA A 139 1.81 -5.85 7.87
N ALA A 140 2.27 -7.09 8.08
CA ALA A 140 1.45 -8.17 8.59
C ALA A 140 0.94 -7.89 10.02
N GLU A 141 1.78 -7.27 10.88
CA GLU A 141 1.32 -6.82 12.21
C GLU A 141 0.14 -5.84 12.14
N LYS A 142 0.19 -4.88 11.19
CA LYS A 142 -0.90 -3.93 10.96
C LYS A 142 -2.15 -4.60 10.40
N LEU A 143 -1.99 -5.48 9.41
CA LEU A 143 -3.10 -6.21 8.77
C LEU A 143 -3.86 -7.05 9.79
N PHE A 144 -3.16 -7.77 10.65
CA PHE A 144 -3.77 -8.70 11.61
C PHE A 144 -3.98 -8.09 13.01
N GLY A 145 -3.37 -6.93 13.30
CA GLY A 145 -3.45 -6.26 14.60
C GLY A 145 -2.80 -7.04 15.74
N LYS A 146 -1.82 -7.88 15.42
CA LYS A 146 -1.05 -8.69 16.35
C LYS A 146 0.44 -8.36 16.21
N LYS A 147 1.15 -8.20 17.30
CA LYS A 147 2.60 -8.02 17.27
C LYS A 147 3.32 -9.35 17.12
N GLN A 148 4.46 -9.36 16.46
CA GLN A 148 5.30 -10.54 16.25
C GLN A 148 5.57 -11.30 17.56
N ASP A 149 5.94 -10.60 18.63
CA ASP A 149 6.28 -11.22 19.94
C ASP A 149 5.09 -11.99 20.54
N ALA A 150 3.86 -11.56 20.26
CA ALA A 150 2.65 -12.20 20.78
C ALA A 150 2.26 -13.48 20.02
N VAL A 151 2.73 -13.64 18.78
CA VAL A 151 2.33 -14.75 17.89
C VAL A 151 3.47 -15.68 17.51
N ARG A 152 4.70 -15.35 17.88
CA ARG A 152 5.88 -16.17 17.60
C ARG A 152 5.73 -17.56 18.22
N ASN A 153 6.09 -18.59 17.48
CA ASN A 153 5.95 -20.01 17.82
C ASN A 153 4.50 -20.52 18.00
N ARG A 154 3.48 -19.71 17.63
CA ARG A 154 2.08 -20.16 17.59
C ARG A 154 1.69 -20.64 16.20
N TYR A 155 0.64 -21.43 16.10
CA TYR A 155 0.08 -21.83 14.82
C TYR A 155 -0.70 -20.66 14.19
N LEU A 156 -0.69 -20.60 12.87
CA LEU A 156 -1.42 -19.54 12.15
C LEU A 156 -2.95 -19.66 12.36
N SER A 157 -3.47 -20.87 12.57
CA SER A 157 -4.89 -21.14 12.89
C SER A 157 -5.37 -20.49 14.19
N GLU A 158 -4.46 -20.19 15.11
CA GLU A 158 -4.79 -19.43 16.33
C GLU A 158 -5.05 -17.94 16.06
N LEU A 159 -4.75 -17.46 14.85
CA LEU A 159 -5.09 -16.13 14.38
C LEU A 159 -6.46 -16.18 13.68
N ASN A 160 -7.47 -15.51 14.24
CA ASN A 160 -8.82 -15.47 13.70
C ASN A 160 -8.85 -15.11 12.21
N GLY A 161 -9.56 -15.90 11.39
CA GLY A 161 -9.77 -15.64 9.97
C GLY A 161 -8.88 -16.44 9.01
N PHE A 162 -8.02 -17.34 9.51
CA PHE A 162 -7.11 -18.15 8.69
C PHE A 162 -7.50 -19.62 8.53
N GLU A 163 -8.67 -20.01 9.00
CA GLU A 163 -9.17 -21.40 8.91
C GLU A 163 -9.12 -21.95 7.47
N LYS A 164 -9.38 -21.10 6.46
CA LYS A 164 -9.30 -21.46 5.03
C LYS A 164 -7.88 -21.62 4.49
N LEU A 165 -6.85 -21.20 5.24
CA LEU A 165 -5.45 -21.32 4.82
C LEU A 165 -4.79 -22.60 5.30
N GLU A 166 -5.37 -23.33 6.25
CA GLU A 166 -4.78 -24.57 6.79
C GLU A 166 -4.52 -25.58 5.69
N GLU A 167 -5.48 -25.77 4.78
CA GLU A 167 -5.33 -26.67 3.64
C GLU A 167 -4.17 -26.24 2.70
N LEU A 168 -4.09 -24.94 2.37
CA LEU A 168 -3.03 -24.41 1.52
C LEU A 168 -1.65 -24.50 2.18
N ILE A 169 -1.60 -24.27 3.50
CA ILE A 169 -0.35 -24.40 4.27
C ILE A 169 0.08 -25.85 4.33
N SER A 170 -0.84 -26.80 4.57
CA SER A 170 -0.56 -28.24 4.57
C SER A 170 -0.03 -28.68 3.18
N ILE A 171 -0.67 -28.25 2.10
CA ILE A 171 -0.20 -28.54 0.72
C ILE A 171 1.21 -27.96 0.49
N ALA A 172 1.49 -26.75 0.92
CA ALA A 172 2.79 -26.13 0.76
C ALA A 172 3.87 -26.84 1.59
N LEU A 173 3.57 -27.24 2.82
CA LEU A 173 4.53 -27.89 3.71
C LEU A 173 4.76 -29.36 3.33
N GLU A 174 3.70 -30.11 2.96
CA GLU A 174 3.79 -31.56 2.68
C GLU A 174 4.17 -31.86 1.24
N LYS A 175 3.58 -31.12 0.28
CA LYS A 175 3.75 -31.39 -1.17
C LYS A 175 4.71 -30.42 -1.85
N GLY A 176 5.16 -29.38 -1.17
CA GLY A 176 6.03 -28.36 -1.75
C GLY A 176 5.38 -27.56 -2.89
N LEU A 177 4.04 -27.47 -2.91
CA LEU A 177 3.33 -26.76 -3.97
C LEU A 177 2.85 -25.40 -3.47
N PRO A 178 3.03 -24.32 -4.27
CA PRO A 178 2.49 -23.00 -3.91
C PRO A 178 0.97 -22.98 -4.06
N GLY A 179 0.30 -22.11 -3.29
CA GLY A 179 -1.14 -21.90 -3.37
C GLY A 179 -1.52 -20.46 -3.14
N GLN A 180 -2.70 -20.07 -3.62
CA GLN A 180 -3.23 -18.72 -3.38
C GLN A 180 -4.74 -18.77 -3.11
N THR A 181 -5.21 -17.83 -2.30
CA THR A 181 -6.63 -17.63 -2.04
C THR A 181 -6.94 -16.18 -1.68
N GLU A 182 -8.22 -15.83 -1.69
CA GLU A 182 -8.67 -14.51 -1.24
C GLU A 182 -9.55 -14.67 0.00
N LEU A 183 -9.34 -13.81 0.98
CA LEU A 183 -10.02 -13.85 2.27
C LEU A 183 -10.57 -12.47 2.62
N LEU A 184 -11.74 -12.45 3.24
CA LEU A 184 -12.32 -11.26 3.85
C LEU A 184 -11.93 -11.22 5.33
N ILE A 185 -11.15 -10.23 5.72
CA ILE A 185 -10.73 -10.01 7.12
C ILE A 185 -11.51 -8.82 7.70
N ARG A 186 -11.92 -8.95 8.97
CA ARG A 186 -12.60 -7.89 9.73
C ARG A 186 -13.81 -7.29 9.03
N SER A 187 -14.53 -8.11 8.25
CA SER A 187 -15.77 -7.76 7.53
C SER A 187 -15.65 -6.63 6.49
N LYS A 188 -14.46 -6.05 6.28
CA LYS A 188 -14.28 -4.92 5.35
C LYS A 188 -13.02 -4.99 4.49
N MET A 189 -12.03 -5.82 4.84
CA MET A 189 -10.75 -5.86 4.16
C MET A 189 -10.61 -7.15 3.36
N MET A 190 -10.48 -7.04 2.04
CA MET A 190 -10.21 -8.19 1.16
C MET A 190 -8.70 -8.33 1.00
N ILE A 191 -8.15 -9.48 1.42
CA ILE A 191 -6.74 -9.79 1.21
C ILE A 191 -6.57 -10.95 0.26
N ARG A 192 -5.56 -10.87 -0.60
CA ARG A 192 -5.03 -12.01 -1.36
C ARG A 192 -3.86 -12.58 -0.60
N VAL A 193 -3.92 -13.87 -0.34
CA VAL A 193 -2.90 -14.60 0.39
C VAL A 193 -2.25 -15.59 -0.57
N GLN A 194 -0.93 -15.53 -0.65
CA GLN A 194 -0.11 -16.46 -1.42
C GLN A 194 0.80 -17.22 -0.47
N VAL A 195 0.75 -18.55 -0.52
CA VAL A 195 1.57 -19.46 0.28
C VAL A 195 2.61 -20.09 -0.62
N ASN A 196 3.89 -19.87 -0.33
CA ASN A 196 5.02 -20.40 -1.08
C ASN A 196 5.86 -21.28 -0.15
N PRO A 197 6.18 -22.53 -0.53
CA PRO A 197 7.06 -23.40 0.26
C PRO A 197 8.51 -22.88 0.20
N ILE A 198 9.24 -23.05 1.30
CA ILE A 198 10.69 -22.88 1.34
C ILE A 198 11.31 -24.27 1.12
N LEU A 199 11.90 -24.48 -0.05
CA LEU A 199 12.48 -25.77 -0.42
C LEU A 199 13.98 -25.81 -0.12
N GLU A 200 14.50 -26.98 0.27
CA GLU A 200 15.91 -27.30 0.39
C GLU A 200 16.35 -28.17 -0.80
N GLU A 201 17.67 -28.35 -1.02
CA GLU A 201 18.27 -29.06 -2.18
C GLU A 201 17.73 -30.49 -2.43
N LYS A 202 16.87 -31.05 -1.60
CA LYS A 202 16.28 -32.41 -1.75
C LYS A 202 14.73 -32.39 -1.79
N ASP A 203 14.10 -31.31 -2.28
CA ASP A 203 12.63 -31.15 -2.35
C ASP A 203 11.89 -31.33 -0.99
N ARG A 204 12.61 -31.22 0.12
CA ARG A 204 11.98 -31.20 1.44
C ARG A 204 11.66 -29.76 1.84
N SER A 205 10.38 -29.51 2.15
CA SER A 205 9.98 -28.19 2.66
C SER A 205 10.62 -27.92 4.03
N GLN A 206 11.33 -26.80 4.15
CA GLN A 206 11.85 -26.28 5.42
C GLN A 206 10.84 -25.39 6.15
N GLY A 207 9.75 -25.01 5.48
CA GLY A 207 8.75 -24.09 5.96
C GLY A 207 7.95 -23.49 4.81
N ALA A 208 7.23 -22.43 5.08
CA ALA A 208 6.49 -21.67 4.08
C ALA A 208 6.60 -20.18 4.32
N VAL A 209 6.53 -19.40 3.24
CA VAL A 209 6.36 -17.95 3.28
C VAL A 209 4.95 -17.62 2.78
N ILE A 210 4.23 -16.87 3.58
CA ILE A 210 2.90 -16.37 3.24
C ILE A 210 3.04 -14.88 2.96
N VAL A 211 2.54 -14.45 1.80
CA VAL A 211 2.49 -13.05 1.40
C VAL A 211 1.03 -12.61 1.32
N CYS A 212 0.70 -11.54 2.01
CA CYS A 212 -0.66 -11.00 2.10
C CYS A 212 -0.72 -9.62 1.45
N TYR A 213 -1.56 -9.48 0.44
CA TYR A 213 -1.81 -8.23 -0.29
C TYR A 213 -3.18 -7.71 0.09
N ASP A 214 -3.27 -6.45 0.51
CA ASP A 214 -4.56 -5.77 0.60
C ASP A 214 -5.05 -5.43 -0.81
N ILE A 215 -6.11 -6.10 -1.23
CA ILE A 215 -6.76 -5.92 -2.54
C ILE A 215 -8.14 -5.27 -2.42
N THR A 216 -8.44 -4.65 -1.27
CA THR A 216 -9.76 -4.08 -0.99
C THR A 216 -10.17 -3.06 -2.04
N GLU A 217 -9.26 -2.10 -2.31
CA GLU A 217 -9.53 -1.05 -3.30
C GLU A 217 -9.57 -1.61 -4.74
N LEU A 218 -8.70 -2.56 -5.06
CA LEU A 218 -8.71 -3.23 -6.35
C LEU A 218 -10.05 -3.93 -6.59
N ARG A 219 -10.54 -4.71 -5.62
CA ARG A 219 -11.82 -5.42 -5.71
C ARG A 219 -13.01 -4.46 -5.78
N ARG A 220 -12.95 -3.36 -5.04
CA ARG A 220 -13.95 -2.30 -5.13
C ARG A 220 -14.01 -1.70 -6.53
N LEU A 221 -12.86 -1.38 -7.13
CA LEU A 221 -12.80 -0.84 -8.50
C LEU A 221 -13.29 -1.85 -9.54
N GLU A 222 -12.92 -3.14 -9.41
CA GLU A 222 -13.42 -4.21 -10.28
C GLU A 222 -14.95 -4.35 -10.17
N GLN A 223 -15.50 -4.30 -8.97
CA GLN A 223 -16.94 -4.37 -8.74
C GLN A 223 -17.66 -3.17 -9.36
N LEU A 224 -17.18 -1.94 -9.12
CA LEU A 224 -17.74 -0.74 -9.73
C LEU A 224 -17.71 -0.80 -11.26
N ARG A 225 -16.63 -1.34 -11.85
CA ARG A 225 -16.53 -1.54 -13.30
C ARG A 225 -17.57 -2.57 -13.81
N THR A 226 -17.73 -3.68 -13.09
CA THR A 226 -18.69 -4.73 -13.46
C THR A 226 -20.13 -4.21 -13.36
N GLU A 227 -20.47 -3.50 -12.30
CA GLU A 227 -21.77 -2.86 -12.12
C GLU A 227 -22.04 -1.81 -13.21
N PHE A 228 -21.01 -1.01 -13.58
CA PHE A 228 -21.13 -0.05 -14.67
C PHE A 228 -21.47 -0.73 -15.98
N VAL A 229 -20.73 -1.76 -16.41
CA VAL A 229 -21.00 -2.50 -17.65
C VAL A 229 -22.40 -3.14 -17.63
N GLY A 230 -22.79 -3.72 -16.50
CA GLY A 230 -24.11 -4.27 -16.29
C GLY A 230 -25.23 -3.23 -16.48
N ASN A 231 -25.08 -2.08 -15.83
CA ASN A 231 -26.04 -0.98 -15.91
C ASN A 231 -26.14 -0.38 -17.31
N VAL A 232 -25.00 -0.16 -18.00
CA VAL A 232 -24.98 0.27 -19.42
C VAL A 232 -25.76 -0.70 -20.27
N SER A 233 -25.51 -2.00 -20.16
CA SER A 233 -26.19 -3.04 -20.94
C SER A 233 -27.70 -3.03 -20.70
N HIS A 234 -28.15 -2.84 -19.47
CA HIS A 234 -29.55 -2.74 -19.12
C HIS A 234 -30.22 -1.48 -19.67
N GLU A 235 -29.57 -0.30 -19.52
CA GLU A 235 -30.13 0.99 -20.00
C GLU A 235 -30.14 1.09 -21.53
N LEU A 236 -29.26 0.38 -22.24
CA LEU A 236 -29.30 0.25 -23.70
C LEU A 236 -30.35 -0.76 -24.17
N ARG A 237 -30.53 -1.89 -23.48
CA ARG A 237 -31.46 -2.95 -23.91
C ARG A 237 -32.90 -2.51 -23.82
N THR A 238 -33.32 -1.75 -22.84
CA THR A 238 -34.70 -1.33 -22.60
C THR A 238 -35.26 -0.52 -23.78
N PRO A 239 -34.67 0.63 -24.22
CA PRO A 239 -35.15 1.38 -25.35
C PRO A 239 -35.09 0.57 -26.66
N LEU A 240 -34.02 -0.23 -26.85
CA LEU A 240 -33.91 -1.07 -28.06
C LEU A 240 -35.02 -2.11 -28.17
N THR A 241 -35.39 -2.75 -27.07
CA THR A 241 -36.51 -3.70 -27.02
C THR A 241 -37.83 -2.98 -27.29
N SER A 242 -38.02 -1.78 -26.75
CA SER A 242 -39.23 -0.97 -27.03
C SER A 242 -39.33 -0.57 -28.52
N ILE A 243 -38.24 -0.03 -29.09
CA ILE A 243 -38.16 0.31 -30.51
C ILE A 243 -38.50 -0.91 -31.37
N LYS A 244 -37.83 -2.05 -31.10
CA LYS A 244 -38.08 -3.30 -31.84
C LYS A 244 -39.53 -3.72 -31.77
N GLY A 245 -40.15 -3.75 -30.57
CA GLY A 245 -41.54 -4.17 -30.42
C GLY A 245 -42.54 -3.26 -31.16
N PHE A 246 -42.33 -1.94 -31.10
CA PHE A 246 -43.21 -1.02 -31.82
C PHE A 246 -43.02 -1.09 -33.36
N VAL A 247 -41.78 -1.32 -33.83
CA VAL A 247 -41.52 -1.57 -35.26
C VAL A 247 -42.23 -2.86 -35.73
N GLU A 248 -42.08 -3.97 -34.95
CA GLU A 248 -42.78 -5.23 -35.27
C GLU A 248 -44.29 -5.04 -35.28
N THR A 249 -44.87 -4.31 -34.32
CA THR A 249 -46.30 -4.01 -34.27
C THR A 249 -46.77 -3.17 -35.48
N LEU A 250 -45.94 -2.24 -35.93
CA LEU A 250 -46.24 -1.45 -37.15
C LEU A 250 -46.21 -2.32 -38.41
N LEU A 251 -45.26 -3.26 -38.50
CA LEU A 251 -45.16 -4.21 -39.62
C LEU A 251 -46.30 -5.21 -39.63
N ASP A 252 -46.85 -5.59 -38.48
CA ASP A 252 -47.98 -6.50 -38.31
C ASP A 252 -49.34 -5.83 -38.60
N GLY A 253 -49.35 -4.64 -39.23
CA GLY A 253 -50.56 -3.99 -39.76
C GLY A 253 -51.02 -2.74 -38.96
N ALA A 254 -50.44 -2.45 -37.79
CA ALA A 254 -50.79 -1.23 -37.05
C ALA A 254 -50.44 0.07 -37.81
N ALA A 255 -49.60 0.01 -38.83
CA ALA A 255 -49.26 1.13 -39.72
C ALA A 255 -50.46 1.58 -40.57
N GLU A 256 -51.46 0.74 -40.77
CA GLU A 256 -52.68 1.07 -41.56
C GLU A 256 -53.65 1.96 -40.78
N VAL A 257 -53.54 1.99 -39.41
CA VAL A 257 -54.36 2.83 -38.52
C VAL A 257 -53.62 4.13 -38.25
N PRO A 258 -54.08 5.30 -38.77
CA PRO A 258 -53.32 6.56 -38.68
C PRO A 258 -52.92 6.96 -37.26
N ASP A 259 -53.82 6.85 -36.30
CA ASP A 259 -53.58 7.24 -34.89
C ASP A 259 -52.55 6.32 -34.21
N LEU A 260 -52.61 5.01 -34.49
CA LEU A 260 -51.63 4.06 -33.93
C LEU A 260 -50.25 4.25 -34.57
N ARG A 261 -50.20 4.49 -35.87
CA ARG A 261 -49.01 4.76 -36.64
C ARG A 261 -48.28 5.98 -36.06
N GLU A 262 -48.97 7.11 -35.92
CA GLU A 262 -48.38 8.33 -35.38
C GLU A 262 -47.90 8.13 -33.94
N ARG A 263 -48.70 7.51 -33.11
CA ARG A 263 -48.36 7.22 -31.73
C ARG A 263 -47.11 6.35 -31.64
N PHE A 264 -47.01 5.27 -32.38
CA PHE A 264 -45.87 4.34 -32.31
C PHE A 264 -44.60 4.95 -32.89
N LEU A 265 -44.70 5.71 -34.00
CA LEU A 265 -43.56 6.45 -34.55
C LEU A 265 -43.03 7.48 -33.54
N ASN A 266 -43.92 8.19 -32.85
CA ASN A 266 -43.51 9.13 -31.81
C ASN A 266 -42.82 8.44 -30.64
N ILE A 267 -43.23 7.24 -30.22
CA ILE A 267 -42.56 6.46 -29.17
C ILE A 267 -41.18 6.01 -29.67
N ILE A 268 -41.08 5.48 -30.90
CA ILE A 268 -39.80 5.07 -31.50
C ILE A 268 -38.84 6.26 -31.56
N HIS A 269 -39.31 7.39 -32.02
CA HIS A 269 -38.49 8.61 -32.10
C HIS A 269 -38.01 9.06 -30.74
N LYS A 270 -38.87 9.07 -29.72
CA LYS A 270 -38.51 9.41 -28.31
C LYS A 270 -37.46 8.48 -27.76
N GLU A 271 -37.61 7.15 -27.95
CA GLU A 271 -36.66 6.17 -27.47
C GLU A 271 -35.32 6.24 -28.22
N THR A 272 -35.33 6.58 -29.50
CA THR A 272 -34.09 6.81 -30.27
C THR A 272 -33.32 8.03 -29.78
N LEU A 273 -33.98 9.15 -29.52
CA LEU A 273 -33.37 10.35 -28.95
C LEU A 273 -32.81 10.08 -27.50
N ARG A 274 -33.50 9.23 -26.75
CA ARG A 274 -33.03 8.80 -25.43
C ARG A 274 -31.75 7.95 -25.53
N LEU A 275 -31.72 7.01 -26.50
CA LEU A 275 -30.57 6.17 -26.77
C LEU A 275 -29.36 7.00 -27.20
N GLN A 276 -29.57 7.96 -28.09
CA GLN A 276 -28.53 8.88 -28.54
C GLN A 276 -27.94 9.66 -27.38
N ARG A 277 -28.76 10.26 -26.50
CA ARG A 277 -28.27 10.96 -25.28
C ARG A 277 -27.46 10.06 -24.38
N LEU A 278 -27.92 8.83 -24.17
CA LEU A 278 -27.19 7.88 -23.34
C LEU A 278 -25.81 7.58 -23.90
N VAL A 279 -25.68 7.38 -25.21
CA VAL A 279 -24.39 7.17 -25.89
C VAL A 279 -23.49 8.39 -25.76
N ASP A 280 -24.02 9.60 -26.00
CA ASP A 280 -23.25 10.85 -25.90
C ASP A 280 -22.74 11.10 -24.47
N GLU A 281 -23.57 10.82 -23.44
CA GLU A 281 -23.17 10.91 -22.05
C GLU A 281 -22.08 9.87 -21.68
N LEU A 282 -22.16 8.63 -22.18
CA LEU A 282 -21.15 7.59 -21.99
C LEU A 282 -19.82 7.97 -22.65
N LEU A 283 -19.85 8.52 -23.86
CA LEU A 283 -18.65 9.00 -24.54
C LEU A 283 -18.02 10.19 -23.81
N THR A 284 -18.85 11.10 -23.32
CA THR A 284 -18.38 12.23 -22.49
C THR A 284 -17.71 11.75 -21.20
N LEU A 285 -18.35 10.83 -20.48
CA LEU A 285 -17.79 10.25 -19.27
C LEU A 285 -16.45 9.56 -19.56
N SER A 286 -16.38 8.75 -20.62
CA SER A 286 -15.13 8.07 -21.04
C SER A 286 -14.00 9.06 -21.36
N ARG A 287 -14.30 10.18 -22.03
CA ARG A 287 -13.30 11.23 -22.32
C ARG A 287 -12.77 11.88 -21.04
N ILE A 288 -13.67 12.23 -20.12
CA ILE A 288 -13.30 12.89 -18.86
C ILE A 288 -12.43 11.95 -17.99
N GLU A 289 -12.75 10.66 -17.95
CA GLU A 289 -11.98 9.66 -17.18
C GLU A 289 -10.57 9.43 -17.73
N ASN A 290 -10.41 9.46 -19.06
CA ASN A 290 -9.12 9.22 -19.73
C ASN A 290 -8.24 10.46 -19.86
N GLN A 291 -8.80 11.68 -19.79
CA GLN A 291 -8.12 12.96 -20.11
C GLN A 291 -8.04 13.91 -18.89
N ARG A 292 -7.82 13.39 -17.68
CA ARG A 292 -7.72 14.22 -16.47
C ARG A 292 -6.82 15.49 -16.57
N PRO A 293 -5.70 15.52 -17.33
CA PRO A 293 -4.89 16.74 -17.46
C PRO A 293 -5.56 17.85 -18.27
N ASP A 294 -6.45 17.53 -19.23
CA ASP A 294 -7.03 18.51 -20.15
C ASP A 294 -8.25 19.27 -19.60
N VAL A 295 -8.87 18.75 -18.53
CA VAL A 295 -10.03 19.41 -17.90
C VAL A 295 -9.66 20.80 -17.36
N CYS A 296 -8.42 21.00 -16.91
CA CYS A 296 -7.92 22.26 -16.37
C CYS A 296 -7.29 23.20 -17.42
N ASN A 297 -7.14 22.77 -18.68
CA ASN A 297 -6.42 23.52 -19.72
C ASN A 297 -7.25 24.62 -20.40
N GLY A 298 -8.41 25.01 -19.85
CA GLY A 298 -9.25 26.07 -20.39
C GLY A 298 -9.44 27.24 -19.43
N ARG A 299 -9.95 28.34 -19.99
CA ARG A 299 -10.46 29.48 -19.22
C ARG A 299 -11.84 29.79 -19.74
N SER A 300 -12.77 30.03 -18.84
CA SER A 300 -14.10 30.43 -19.23
C SER A 300 -14.77 31.28 -18.18
N ARG A 301 -15.67 32.13 -18.64
CA ARG A 301 -16.52 32.94 -17.78
C ARG A 301 -17.86 32.24 -17.59
N ILE A 302 -18.39 32.30 -16.38
CA ILE A 302 -19.69 31.70 -16.07
C ILE A 302 -20.79 32.30 -16.95
N GLN A 303 -20.75 33.61 -17.19
CA GLN A 303 -21.72 34.29 -18.05
C GLN A 303 -21.73 33.73 -19.49
N GLU A 304 -20.55 33.52 -20.10
CA GLU A 304 -20.44 32.98 -21.45
C GLU A 304 -20.98 31.53 -21.55
N ALA A 305 -20.68 30.72 -20.52
CA ALA A 305 -21.18 29.34 -20.42
C ALA A 305 -22.72 29.34 -20.26
N TYR A 306 -23.26 30.26 -19.45
CA TYR A 306 -24.70 30.38 -19.26
C TYR A 306 -25.41 30.82 -20.58
N GLU A 307 -24.86 31.80 -21.30
CA GLU A 307 -25.44 32.22 -22.59
C GLU A 307 -25.52 31.07 -23.62
N LYS A 308 -24.58 30.12 -23.59
CA LYS A 308 -24.65 28.91 -24.42
C LYS A 308 -25.82 27.99 -24.08
N ILE A 309 -26.18 27.85 -22.80
CA ILE A 309 -27.23 26.94 -22.33
C ILE A 309 -28.61 27.57 -22.26
N LYS A 310 -28.67 28.89 -22.18
CA LYS A 310 -29.92 29.68 -22.08
C LYS A 310 -30.95 29.34 -23.15
N PRO A 311 -30.57 29.15 -24.46
CA PRO A 311 -31.54 28.77 -25.52
C PRO A 311 -32.18 27.41 -25.27
N VAL A 312 -31.60 26.54 -24.48
CA VAL A 312 -32.12 25.20 -24.12
C VAL A 312 -32.98 25.29 -22.87
N ILE A 313 -32.45 25.92 -21.80
CA ILE A 313 -33.11 25.96 -20.50
C ILE A 313 -34.29 26.91 -20.47
N GLY A 314 -34.22 28.08 -21.14
CA GLY A 314 -35.27 29.07 -21.17
C GLY A 314 -36.61 28.52 -21.63
N PRO A 315 -36.70 28.01 -22.90
CA PRO A 315 -37.95 27.41 -23.41
C PRO A 315 -38.45 26.24 -22.55
N TYR A 316 -37.54 25.44 -21.96
CA TYR A 316 -37.93 24.32 -21.11
C TYR A 316 -38.58 24.78 -19.81
N ALA A 317 -38.07 25.83 -19.18
CA ALA A 317 -38.67 26.45 -17.98
C ALA A 317 -39.98 27.13 -18.27
N GLU A 318 -40.07 27.89 -19.43
CA GLU A 318 -41.29 28.56 -19.88
C GLU A 318 -42.43 27.56 -20.15
N ALA A 319 -42.13 26.44 -20.84
CA ALA A 319 -43.12 25.38 -21.13
C ALA A 319 -43.73 24.78 -19.85
N LYS A 320 -43.00 24.82 -18.75
CA LYS A 320 -43.46 24.37 -17.40
C LYS A 320 -43.99 25.49 -16.52
N SER A 321 -43.98 26.75 -17.00
CA SER A 321 -44.35 27.95 -16.19
C SER A 321 -43.50 28.02 -14.89
N ILE A 322 -42.22 27.76 -14.99
CA ILE A 322 -41.23 27.84 -13.87
C ILE A 322 -40.54 29.21 -13.96
N GLU A 323 -40.48 29.91 -12.85
CA GLU A 323 -39.71 31.15 -12.71
C GLU A 323 -38.22 30.83 -12.69
N LEU A 324 -37.44 31.40 -13.63
CA LEU A 324 -36.02 31.21 -13.76
C LEU A 324 -35.27 32.45 -13.29
N GLU A 325 -34.58 32.37 -12.15
CA GLU A 325 -33.77 33.44 -11.59
C GLU A 325 -32.26 33.14 -11.82
N VAL A 326 -31.53 34.08 -12.43
CA VAL A 326 -30.10 33.90 -12.70
C VAL A 326 -29.35 35.15 -12.26
N VAL A 327 -28.45 34.99 -11.29
CA VAL A 327 -27.64 36.06 -10.71
C VAL A 327 -26.15 35.70 -10.90
N ILE A 328 -25.51 36.25 -11.92
CA ILE A 328 -24.10 36.07 -12.25
C ILE A 328 -23.43 37.45 -12.31
N PRO A 329 -22.67 37.85 -11.26
CA PRO A 329 -21.96 39.13 -11.25
C PRO A 329 -20.89 39.19 -12.37
N ASN A 330 -20.85 40.29 -13.10
CA ASN A 330 -19.86 40.50 -14.18
C ASN A 330 -18.42 40.61 -13.69
N THR A 331 -18.21 40.78 -12.38
CA THR A 331 -16.92 40.92 -11.73
C THR A 331 -16.27 39.59 -11.36
N LEU A 332 -16.92 38.46 -11.63
CA LEU A 332 -16.37 37.15 -11.33
C LEU A 332 -15.11 36.85 -12.16
N PRO A 333 -14.08 36.29 -11.52
CA PRO A 333 -12.88 35.83 -12.25
C PRO A 333 -13.21 34.66 -13.18
N GLU A 334 -12.27 34.33 -14.06
CA GLU A 334 -12.38 33.15 -14.93
C GLU A 334 -12.16 31.86 -14.14
N VAL A 335 -12.95 30.82 -14.47
CA VAL A 335 -12.79 29.46 -13.97
C VAL A 335 -11.68 28.76 -14.72
N ALA A 336 -10.87 27.95 -14.04
CA ALA A 336 -9.83 27.09 -14.64
C ALA A 336 -10.46 25.84 -15.31
N MET A 337 -11.32 26.05 -16.30
CA MET A 337 -12.05 25.00 -17.02
C MET A 337 -12.42 25.46 -18.41
N GLY A 338 -12.42 24.56 -19.39
CA GLY A 338 -12.89 24.83 -20.75
C GLY A 338 -14.40 25.13 -20.80
N ILE A 339 -14.80 26.04 -21.69
CA ILE A 339 -16.17 26.51 -21.78
C ILE A 339 -17.20 25.42 -22.06
N ASP A 340 -16.83 24.37 -22.80
CA ASP A 340 -17.74 23.28 -23.11
C ASP A 340 -18.04 22.41 -21.92
N LEU A 341 -17.01 22.11 -21.07
CA LEU A 341 -17.17 21.39 -19.82
C LEU A 341 -17.96 22.21 -18.79
N LEU A 342 -17.68 23.52 -18.69
CA LEU A 342 -18.44 24.40 -17.82
C LEU A 342 -19.92 24.49 -18.25
N SER A 343 -20.17 24.64 -19.55
CA SER A 343 -21.56 24.63 -20.10
C SER A 343 -22.26 23.29 -19.82
N GLN A 344 -21.54 22.16 -19.86
CA GLN A 344 -22.08 20.84 -19.52
C GLN A 344 -22.48 20.74 -18.04
N VAL A 345 -21.65 21.29 -17.13
CA VAL A 345 -21.98 21.35 -15.70
C VAL A 345 -23.24 22.18 -15.47
N LEU A 346 -23.29 23.42 -16.03
CA LEU A 346 -24.43 24.29 -15.92
C LEU A 346 -25.71 23.65 -16.49
N LEU A 347 -25.61 23.06 -17.69
CA LEU A 347 -26.73 22.42 -18.37
C LEU A 347 -27.31 21.27 -17.52
N ASN A 348 -26.48 20.34 -17.10
CA ASN A 348 -26.93 19.16 -16.35
C ASN A 348 -27.62 19.55 -15.01
N LEU A 349 -27.09 20.54 -14.29
CA LEU A 349 -27.69 20.96 -13.02
C LEU A 349 -28.97 21.77 -13.22
N MET A 350 -29.00 22.67 -14.21
CA MET A 350 -30.20 23.47 -14.53
C MET A 350 -31.33 22.61 -15.14
N GLU A 351 -30.98 21.65 -16.02
CA GLU A 351 -31.98 20.69 -16.55
C GLU A 351 -32.59 19.87 -15.43
N ASN A 352 -31.77 19.37 -14.46
CA ASN A 352 -32.28 18.64 -13.32
C ASN A 352 -33.21 19.51 -12.47
N ALA A 353 -32.83 20.74 -12.17
CA ALA A 353 -33.66 21.68 -11.41
C ALA A 353 -35.02 21.92 -12.06
N VAL A 354 -35.02 22.23 -13.37
CA VAL A 354 -36.27 22.42 -14.13
C VAL A 354 -37.08 21.13 -14.29
N LYS A 355 -36.41 19.99 -14.46
CA LYS A 355 -37.03 18.67 -14.61
C LYS A 355 -37.81 18.26 -13.38
N TYR A 356 -37.22 18.41 -12.18
CA TYR A 356 -37.82 17.96 -10.93
C TYR A 356 -38.69 19.02 -10.24
N THR A 357 -38.81 20.21 -10.82
CA THR A 357 -39.76 21.24 -10.39
C THR A 357 -41.02 21.13 -11.25
N ALA A 358 -42.17 20.95 -10.60
CA ALA A 358 -43.45 20.93 -11.29
C ALA A 358 -44.01 22.37 -11.49
N LYS A 359 -43.93 23.19 -10.45
CA LYS A 359 -44.28 24.60 -10.41
C LYS A 359 -43.42 25.28 -9.33
N GLY A 360 -43.11 26.56 -9.52
CA GLY A 360 -42.34 27.35 -8.59
C GLY A 360 -41.14 28.00 -9.27
N ARG A 361 -39.97 27.98 -8.61
CA ARG A 361 -38.78 28.68 -9.12
C ARG A 361 -37.55 27.76 -9.18
N VAL A 362 -36.67 28.10 -10.11
CA VAL A 362 -35.31 27.52 -10.25
C VAL A 362 -34.34 28.67 -10.29
N TRP A 363 -33.22 28.58 -9.59
CA TRP A 363 -32.23 29.67 -9.63
C TRP A 363 -30.81 29.17 -9.81
N LEU A 364 -29.99 30.07 -10.40
CA LEU A 364 -28.54 29.95 -10.47
C LEU A 364 -27.92 31.20 -9.86
N HIS A 365 -27.24 31.06 -8.73
CA HIS A 365 -26.48 32.14 -8.11
C HIS A 365 -24.98 31.82 -8.19
N ALA A 366 -24.20 32.80 -8.66
CA ALA A 366 -22.75 32.71 -8.73
C ALA A 366 -22.12 33.75 -7.80
N SER A 367 -21.16 33.34 -6.99
CA SER A 367 -20.43 34.21 -6.05
C SER A 367 -18.95 33.86 -6.01
N TYR A 368 -18.13 34.79 -5.52
CA TYR A 368 -16.70 34.57 -5.32
C TYR A 368 -16.42 34.46 -3.83
N VAL A 369 -15.98 33.29 -3.39
CA VAL A 369 -15.77 32.96 -1.96
C VAL A 369 -14.46 32.20 -1.82
N ASN A 370 -13.60 32.60 -0.90
CA ASN A 370 -12.35 31.89 -0.57
C ASN A 370 -11.49 31.52 -1.78
N GLN A 371 -11.25 32.45 -2.71
CA GLN A 371 -10.48 32.26 -3.94
C GLN A 371 -11.07 31.24 -4.93
N SER A 372 -12.33 30.87 -4.75
CA SER A 372 -13.07 29.96 -5.62
C SER A 372 -14.38 30.60 -6.06
N ILE A 373 -14.91 30.16 -7.20
CA ILE A 373 -16.27 30.52 -7.64
C ILE A 373 -17.22 29.47 -7.08
N ARG A 374 -18.19 29.94 -6.31
CA ARG A 374 -19.30 29.11 -5.82
C ARG A 374 -20.49 29.32 -6.72
N LEU A 375 -21.04 28.24 -7.26
CA LEU A 375 -22.25 28.17 -8.05
C LEU A 375 -23.31 27.41 -7.23
N GLU A 376 -24.47 28.04 -7.06
CA GLU A 376 -25.61 27.50 -6.32
C GLU A 376 -26.78 27.31 -7.28
N PHE A 377 -27.20 26.06 -7.47
CA PHE A 377 -28.32 25.67 -8.32
C PHE A 377 -29.45 25.19 -7.42
N GLY A 378 -30.48 25.99 -7.29
CA GLY A 378 -31.58 25.65 -6.42
C GLY A 378 -32.89 25.45 -7.15
N ASP A 379 -33.77 24.65 -6.57
CA ASP A 379 -35.11 24.37 -7.04
C ASP A 379 -36.11 24.29 -5.89
N THR A 380 -37.39 24.55 -6.18
CA THR A 380 -38.52 24.34 -5.28
C THR A 380 -39.31 23.09 -5.61
N GLY A 381 -38.64 22.06 -6.09
CA GLY A 381 -39.22 20.83 -6.56
C GLY A 381 -39.54 19.80 -5.46
N CYS A 382 -39.58 18.53 -5.87
CA CYS A 382 -39.97 17.44 -4.97
C CYS A 382 -38.92 17.15 -3.86
N GLY A 383 -37.67 17.65 -4.00
CA GLY A 383 -36.59 17.36 -3.08
C GLY A 383 -36.08 15.91 -3.16
N ILE A 384 -35.08 15.59 -2.35
CA ILE A 384 -34.38 14.29 -2.31
C ILE A 384 -34.46 13.73 -0.90
N PRO A 385 -34.84 12.46 -0.70
CA PRO A 385 -34.78 11.79 0.60
C PRO A 385 -33.36 11.80 1.20
N GLN A 386 -33.24 11.90 2.52
CA GLN A 386 -31.96 11.99 3.23
C GLN A 386 -31.06 10.77 2.95
N GLU A 387 -31.66 9.59 2.86
CA GLU A 387 -30.98 8.31 2.58
C GLU A 387 -30.37 8.24 1.19
N ASP A 388 -30.90 9.02 0.24
CA ASP A 388 -30.45 9.02 -1.16
C ASP A 388 -29.36 10.07 -1.44
N LEU A 389 -29.22 11.10 -0.58
CA LEU A 389 -28.25 12.19 -0.76
C LEU A 389 -26.80 11.72 -1.01
N PRO A 390 -26.26 10.73 -0.29
CA PRO A 390 -24.90 10.25 -0.51
C PRO A 390 -24.72 9.60 -1.89
N ARG A 391 -25.82 9.13 -2.51
CA ARG A 391 -25.81 8.30 -3.71
C ARG A 391 -26.20 9.04 -5.00
N VAL A 392 -26.71 10.24 -4.93
CA VAL A 392 -27.22 10.96 -6.14
C VAL A 392 -26.15 11.23 -7.19
N PHE A 393 -24.86 11.19 -6.81
CA PHE A 393 -23.72 11.32 -7.72
C PHE A 393 -23.19 9.98 -8.23
N GLU A 394 -23.74 8.84 -7.78
CA GLU A 394 -23.39 7.52 -8.33
C GLU A 394 -23.91 7.39 -9.76
N ARG A 395 -23.18 6.62 -10.60
CA ARG A 395 -23.57 6.38 -11.99
C ARG A 395 -24.84 5.57 -12.05
N PHE A 396 -25.79 5.95 -12.92
CA PHE A 396 -27.10 5.32 -13.10
C PHE A 396 -28.00 5.35 -11.87
N TYR A 397 -27.61 6.08 -10.81
CA TYR A 397 -28.46 6.19 -9.63
C TYR A 397 -29.69 7.07 -9.88
N ARG A 398 -30.81 6.67 -9.33
CA ARG A 398 -32.09 7.36 -9.41
C ARG A 398 -32.90 7.06 -8.17
N VAL A 399 -33.46 8.07 -7.55
CA VAL A 399 -34.35 7.97 -6.38
C VAL A 399 -35.61 7.18 -6.73
N ASP A 400 -36.24 7.46 -7.87
CA ASP A 400 -37.40 6.74 -8.39
C ASP A 400 -37.15 6.28 -9.82
N LYS A 401 -36.95 4.98 -10.01
CA LYS A 401 -36.64 4.36 -11.29
C LYS A 401 -37.81 4.43 -12.29
N ALA A 402 -39.06 4.36 -11.82
CA ALA A 402 -40.24 4.36 -12.68
C ALA A 402 -40.55 5.76 -13.22
N ARG A 403 -40.68 6.75 -12.35
CA ARG A 403 -40.99 8.13 -12.70
C ARG A 403 -39.87 8.80 -13.52
N SER A 404 -38.63 8.47 -13.22
CA SER A 404 -37.49 9.03 -13.96
C SER A 404 -37.33 8.46 -15.38
N ARG A 405 -37.85 7.24 -15.67
CA ARG A 405 -37.87 6.69 -17.02
C ARG A 405 -38.82 7.47 -17.96
N GLU A 406 -40.00 7.81 -17.46
CA GLU A 406 -40.96 8.62 -18.24
C GLU A 406 -40.41 10.01 -18.61
N GLN A 407 -39.57 10.56 -17.70
CA GLN A 407 -38.93 11.86 -17.89
C GLN A 407 -37.59 11.81 -18.63
N GLY A 408 -37.18 10.64 -19.16
CA GLY A 408 -35.99 10.48 -20.01
C GLY A 408 -34.64 10.65 -19.37
N GLY A 409 -34.52 10.54 -18.04
CA GLY A 409 -33.23 10.64 -17.37
C GLY A 409 -32.40 9.37 -17.51
N THR A 410 -31.09 9.49 -17.68
CA THR A 410 -30.11 8.40 -17.82
C THR A 410 -29.50 8.00 -16.48
N GLY A 411 -29.46 8.91 -15.50
CA GLY A 411 -28.76 8.76 -14.24
C GLY A 411 -27.25 8.98 -14.35
N LEU A 412 -26.77 9.50 -15.49
CA LEU A 412 -25.34 9.81 -15.69
C LEU A 412 -25.03 11.30 -15.49
N GLY A 413 -25.99 12.21 -15.69
CA GLY A 413 -25.75 13.66 -15.67
C GLY A 413 -25.05 14.16 -14.41
N LEU A 414 -25.51 13.78 -13.19
CA LEU A 414 -24.90 14.19 -11.94
C LEU A 414 -23.51 13.55 -11.72
N SER A 415 -23.30 12.34 -12.16
CA SER A 415 -21.97 11.71 -12.08
C SER A 415 -20.97 12.37 -13.05
N ILE A 416 -21.42 12.80 -14.23
CA ILE A 416 -20.62 13.61 -15.18
C ILE A 416 -20.24 14.94 -14.52
N VAL A 417 -21.20 15.66 -13.93
CA VAL A 417 -20.92 16.91 -13.21
C VAL A 417 -19.87 16.71 -12.13
N LYS A 418 -20.02 15.69 -11.29
CA LYS A 418 -19.04 15.37 -10.24
C LYS A 418 -17.65 15.14 -10.81
N HIS A 419 -17.51 14.32 -11.86
CA HIS A 419 -16.21 14.04 -12.49
C HIS A 419 -15.58 15.31 -13.12
N ILE A 420 -16.37 16.18 -13.75
CA ILE A 420 -15.87 17.44 -14.30
C ILE A 420 -15.39 18.37 -13.18
N VAL A 421 -16.20 18.57 -12.15
CA VAL A 421 -15.91 19.48 -11.04
C VAL A 421 -14.68 18.99 -10.26
N GLU A 422 -14.64 17.70 -9.87
CA GLU A 422 -13.52 17.10 -9.14
C GLU A 422 -12.25 17.03 -10.03
N GLY A 423 -12.40 16.75 -11.32
CA GLY A 423 -11.30 16.77 -12.29
C GLY A 423 -10.66 18.15 -12.46
N ALA A 424 -11.42 19.22 -12.26
CA ALA A 424 -10.94 20.60 -12.23
C ALA A 424 -10.39 21.03 -10.86
N GLY A 425 -10.33 20.11 -9.86
CA GLY A 425 -9.90 20.43 -8.50
C GLY A 425 -10.96 21.14 -7.67
N GLY A 426 -12.23 21.14 -8.13
CA GLY A 426 -13.37 21.70 -7.41
C GLY A 426 -14.04 20.70 -6.46
N LYS A 427 -15.14 21.14 -5.84
CA LYS A 427 -16.01 20.32 -4.98
C LYS A 427 -17.45 20.48 -5.37
N ILE A 428 -18.26 19.42 -5.24
CA ILE A 428 -19.72 19.47 -5.42
C ILE A 428 -20.41 18.73 -4.30
N TRP A 429 -21.50 19.29 -3.80
CA TRP A 429 -22.40 18.66 -2.83
C TRP A 429 -23.83 19.11 -3.02
N VAL A 430 -24.74 18.49 -2.31
CA VAL A 430 -26.18 18.79 -2.36
C VAL A 430 -26.77 18.85 -0.96
N THR A 431 -27.66 19.79 -0.77
CA THR A 431 -28.56 19.85 0.41
C THR A 431 -30.00 19.81 -0.11
N SER A 432 -30.84 18.97 0.50
CA SER A 432 -32.22 18.84 0.05
C SER A 432 -33.12 18.39 1.18
N LYS A 433 -34.38 18.77 1.09
CA LYS A 433 -35.46 18.30 1.97
C LYS A 433 -36.63 17.86 1.12
N LEU A 434 -37.11 16.65 1.33
CA LEU A 434 -38.26 16.10 0.60
C LEU A 434 -39.48 17.04 0.70
N GLY A 435 -40.05 17.39 -0.45
CA GLY A 435 -41.16 18.31 -0.57
C GLY A 435 -40.82 19.81 -0.51
N SER A 436 -39.53 20.17 -0.34
CA SER A 436 -39.10 21.58 -0.20
C SER A 436 -38.11 22.02 -1.29
N GLY A 437 -37.61 21.07 -2.11
CA GLY A 437 -36.64 21.33 -3.16
C GLY A 437 -35.22 20.89 -2.82
N SER A 438 -34.28 21.22 -3.71
CA SER A 438 -32.88 20.86 -3.60
C SER A 438 -31.97 22.05 -3.90
N LEU A 439 -30.77 22.06 -3.32
CA LEU A 439 -29.72 23.04 -3.59
C LEU A 439 -28.42 22.26 -3.87
N PHE A 440 -27.98 22.29 -5.14
CA PHE A 440 -26.68 21.79 -5.54
C PHE A 440 -25.67 22.92 -5.52
N ILE A 441 -24.51 22.67 -4.93
CA ILE A 441 -23.47 23.68 -4.76
C ILE A 441 -22.19 23.14 -5.36
N CYS A 442 -21.57 23.92 -6.25
CA CYS A 442 -20.28 23.63 -6.87
C CYS A 442 -19.28 24.72 -6.49
N GLU A 443 -18.10 24.33 -6.04
CA GLU A 443 -16.95 25.23 -5.87
C GLU A 443 -15.91 24.90 -6.93
N LEU A 444 -15.57 25.90 -7.74
CA LEU A 444 -14.62 25.76 -8.84
C LEU A 444 -13.41 26.66 -8.58
N PRO A 445 -12.17 26.13 -8.73
CA PRO A 445 -10.97 26.92 -8.52
C PRO A 445 -10.85 27.99 -9.62
N THR A 446 -10.37 29.16 -9.19
CA THR A 446 -9.88 30.19 -10.11
C THR A 446 -8.39 29.97 -10.35
N ARG A 447 -7.85 30.49 -11.44
CA ARG A 447 -6.43 30.27 -11.80
C ARG A 447 -5.43 30.75 -10.74
N ASN A 448 -5.83 31.65 -9.83
CA ASN A 448 -4.98 32.23 -8.78
C ASN A 448 -5.17 31.60 -7.39
N GLY A 449 -6.09 30.65 -7.22
CA GLY A 449 -6.38 30.02 -5.96
C GLY A 449 -6.63 28.53 -6.09
N GLY A 450 -5.68 27.70 -5.68
CA GLY A 450 -5.92 26.28 -5.43
C GLY A 450 -6.77 26.14 -4.17
N ILE A 451 -7.79 25.26 -4.17
CA ILE A 451 -8.56 24.91 -2.97
C ILE A 451 -7.63 24.15 -2.03
N THR A 452 -7.22 24.75 -0.93
CA THR A 452 -6.53 24.02 0.15
C THR A 452 -7.53 23.07 0.81
N ASN A 453 -7.14 21.79 0.94
CA ASN A 453 -7.92 20.75 1.60
C ASN A 453 -7.88 20.92 3.14
N GLU A 454 -8.51 21.97 3.66
CA GLU A 454 -8.74 22.11 5.10
C GLU A 454 -10.17 22.55 5.36
N GLU A 455 -10.83 21.76 6.21
CA GLU A 455 -12.15 21.90 6.84
C GLU A 455 -13.39 21.42 6.07
N GLU A 456 -13.87 20.23 6.47
CA GLU A 456 -15.28 19.85 6.36
C GLU A 456 -16.14 20.92 7.06
N PRO A 457 -17.18 21.43 6.42
CA PRO A 457 -18.10 22.34 7.09
C PRO A 457 -18.85 21.59 8.20
N LYS A 458 -18.63 22.02 9.44
CA LYS A 458 -19.48 21.64 10.57
C LYS A 458 -20.91 22.07 10.28
N ASP A 459 -21.82 21.13 10.48
CA ASP A 459 -23.27 21.32 10.43
C ASP A 459 -23.68 22.65 11.01
N THR A 460 -24.17 23.55 10.16
CA THR A 460 -24.95 24.71 10.61
C THR A 460 -26.41 24.32 10.54
N ASN A 461 -26.97 24.00 11.69
CA ASN A 461 -28.42 23.85 11.87
C ASN A 461 -29.16 25.09 11.36
N LEU A 462 -30.06 24.84 10.46
CA LEU A 462 -31.25 25.69 10.21
C LEU A 462 -32.49 24.82 10.23
#